data_e6be5e53ad691b91dc6b2cec918b60a0
#
_entry.id   e6be5e53ad691b91dc6b2cec918b60a0
#
_cell.length_a   1.000
_cell.length_b   1.000
_cell.length_c   1.000
_cell.angle_alpha   90.00
_cell.angle_beta   90.00
_cell.angle_gamma   90.00
#
_symmetry.space_group_name_H-M   'P 1'
#
loop_
_entity.id
_entity.type
_entity.pdbx_description
1 polymer ?
#
loop_
_entity_poly.entity_id
_entity_poly.type
_entity_poly.pdbx_seq_one_letter_code
_entity_poly.pdbx_strand_id
1 'polypeptide(L)'
;MIIKDFNIRISEDNVLDILGCTRDNDIYGDVLSELRAMLPHAYALLEPVALVEIGEFAERERGAVYCITSAGSKISEWSLQLFDDGEYLKGMLADAIADDYVFQIEHNLVDVLKDMCIQNHVGIIRRLEAPQDIDITM
;
A
#
# COMPACT_ATOMS: atom_id res chain seq x y z
N MET A 1 -18.48 -1.94 1.52
CA MET A 1 -17.88 -3.21 1.97
C MET A 1 -16.50 -2.95 2.52
N ILE A 2 -16.19 -3.50 3.66
CA ILE A 2 -14.87 -3.34 4.31
C ILE A 2 -14.16 -4.68 4.25
N ILE A 3 -12.93 -4.70 3.73
CA ILE A 3 -12.10 -5.89 3.61
C ILE A 3 -10.87 -5.68 4.50
N LYS A 4 -10.61 -6.60 5.41
CA LYS A 4 -9.46 -6.57 6.33
C LYS A 4 -8.60 -7.83 6.26
N ASP A 5 -9.07 -8.86 5.60
CA ASP A 5 -8.37 -10.15 5.51
C ASP A 5 -7.48 -10.16 4.27
N PHE A 6 -6.25 -9.75 4.48
CA PHE A 6 -5.21 -9.75 3.45
C PHE A 6 -4.03 -10.57 3.92
N ASN A 7 -3.58 -11.48 3.09
CA ASN A 7 -2.34 -12.22 3.31
C ASN A 7 -1.22 -11.56 2.51
N ILE A 8 -0.56 -10.59 3.12
CA ILE A 8 0.44 -9.76 2.47
C ILE A 8 1.81 -10.02 3.07
N ARG A 9 2.78 -10.18 2.18
CA ARG A 9 4.19 -10.34 2.54
C ARG A 9 4.98 -9.16 2.00
N ILE A 10 5.67 -8.45 2.87
CA ILE A 10 6.51 -7.31 2.50
C ILE A 10 7.66 -7.80 1.62
N SER A 11 7.85 -7.13 0.48
CA SER A 11 8.94 -7.39 -0.45
C SER A 11 10.17 -6.57 -0.08
N GLU A 12 11.23 -7.25 0.35
CA GLU A 12 12.52 -6.60 0.65
C GLU A 12 13.04 -5.83 -0.56
N ASP A 13 12.97 -6.43 -1.74
CA ASP A 13 13.45 -5.80 -2.97
C ASP A 13 12.68 -4.52 -3.29
N ASN A 14 11.36 -4.52 -3.16
CA ASN A 14 10.53 -3.36 -3.42
C ASN A 14 10.80 -2.24 -2.41
N VAL A 15 10.96 -2.57 -1.13
CA VAL A 15 11.28 -1.59 -0.09
C VAL A 15 12.61 -0.91 -0.39
N LEU A 16 13.62 -1.68 -0.75
CA LEU A 16 14.94 -1.13 -1.08
C LEU A 16 14.91 -0.31 -2.37
N ASP A 17 14.12 -0.72 -3.37
CA ASP A 17 13.92 0.05 -4.60
C ASP A 17 13.26 1.41 -4.32
N ILE A 18 12.28 1.47 -3.43
CA ILE A 18 11.63 2.72 -3.02
C ILE A 18 12.65 3.69 -2.46
N LEU A 19 13.63 3.20 -1.70
CA LEU A 19 14.71 4.00 -1.14
C LEU A 19 15.85 4.29 -2.11
N GLY A 20 15.82 3.72 -3.30
CA GLY A 20 16.91 3.83 -4.26
C GLY A 20 18.19 3.09 -3.83
N CYS A 21 18.07 2.11 -2.92
CA CYS A 21 19.20 1.31 -2.46
C CYS A 21 19.32 0.06 -3.32
N THR A 22 20.30 0.04 -4.22
CA THR A 22 20.57 -1.07 -5.11
C THR A 22 21.69 -1.95 -4.59
N ARG A 23 21.79 -3.17 -5.13
CA ARG A 23 22.86 -4.12 -4.75
C ARG A 23 24.26 -3.61 -5.00
N ASP A 24 24.41 -2.63 -5.89
CA ASP A 24 25.69 -1.98 -6.18
C ASP A 24 26.12 -0.97 -5.14
N ASN A 25 25.21 -0.54 -4.25
CA ASN A 25 25.54 0.40 -3.19
C ASN A 25 26.38 -0.27 -2.10
N ASP A 26 27.43 0.41 -1.63
CA ASP A 26 28.31 -0.09 -0.58
C ASP A 26 27.56 -0.40 0.72
N ILE A 27 26.48 0.33 1.00
CA ILE A 27 25.67 0.18 2.22
C ILE A 27 24.49 -0.81 2.08
N TYR A 28 24.33 -1.44 0.90
CA TYR A 28 23.19 -2.33 0.65
C TYR A 28 23.02 -3.41 1.74
N GLY A 29 24.11 -4.08 2.10
CA GLY A 29 24.08 -5.12 3.13
C GLY A 29 23.65 -4.62 4.49
N ASP A 30 24.10 -3.43 4.87
CA ASP A 30 23.75 -2.80 6.15
C ASP A 30 22.26 -2.38 6.16
N VAL A 31 21.78 -1.80 5.07
CA VAL A 31 20.37 -1.39 4.94
C VAL A 31 19.45 -2.61 4.95
N LEU A 32 19.80 -3.67 4.22
CA LEU A 32 19.04 -4.90 4.20
C LEU A 32 18.97 -5.55 5.58
N SER A 33 20.09 -5.57 6.31
CA SER A 33 20.15 -6.09 7.68
C SER A 33 19.22 -5.30 8.61
N GLU A 34 19.24 -3.98 8.51
CA GLU A 34 18.36 -3.10 9.29
C GLU A 34 16.89 -3.35 8.96
N LEU A 35 16.56 -3.46 7.67
CA LEU A 35 15.20 -3.77 7.23
C LEU A 35 14.71 -5.09 7.83
N ARG A 36 15.51 -6.14 7.76
CA ARG A 36 15.16 -7.45 8.32
C ARG A 36 14.93 -7.41 9.82
N ALA A 37 15.71 -6.62 10.53
CA ALA A 37 15.53 -6.43 11.98
C ALA A 37 14.24 -5.70 12.31
N MET A 38 13.75 -4.82 11.43
CA MET A 38 12.53 -4.04 11.64
C MET A 38 11.25 -4.79 11.26
N LEU A 39 11.31 -5.78 10.37
CA LEU A 39 10.13 -6.43 9.83
C LEU A 39 9.18 -7.04 10.86
N PRO A 40 9.64 -7.77 11.91
CA PRO A 40 8.71 -8.33 12.90
C PRO A 40 7.88 -7.26 13.59
N HIS A 41 8.48 -6.14 13.95
CA HIS A 41 7.77 -5.03 14.57
C HIS A 41 6.81 -4.34 13.58
N ALA A 42 7.26 -4.16 12.34
CA ALA A 42 6.42 -3.60 11.29
C ALA A 42 5.16 -4.44 11.06
N TYR A 43 5.28 -5.75 10.96
CA TYR A 43 4.11 -6.64 10.83
C TYR A 43 3.15 -6.53 12.01
N ALA A 44 3.66 -6.32 13.21
CA ALA A 44 2.81 -6.14 14.39
C ALA A 44 2.02 -4.82 14.36
N LEU A 45 2.52 -3.80 13.67
CA LEU A 45 1.89 -2.50 13.55
C LEU A 45 0.96 -2.35 12.35
N LEU A 46 1.16 -3.16 11.31
CA LEU A 46 0.39 -3.04 10.07
C LEU A 46 -1.04 -3.55 10.26
N GLU A 47 -2.00 -2.72 9.87
CA GLU A 47 -3.43 -2.99 9.96
C GLU A 47 -4.06 -2.76 8.59
N PRO A 48 -4.09 -3.80 7.71
CA PRO A 48 -4.62 -3.62 6.36
C PRO A 48 -6.12 -3.44 6.38
N VAL A 49 -6.58 -2.48 5.60
CA VAL A 49 -8.02 -2.28 5.37
C VAL A 49 -8.25 -1.75 3.97
N ALA A 50 -9.31 -2.22 3.33
CA ALA A 50 -9.82 -1.67 2.10
C ALA A 50 -11.31 -1.39 2.24
N LEU A 51 -11.72 -0.20 1.87
CA LEU A 51 -13.12 0.18 1.75
C LEU A 51 -13.48 0.17 0.28
N VAL A 52 -14.53 -0.59 -0.06
CA VAL A 52 -15.00 -0.76 -1.44
C VAL A 52 -16.46 -0.33 -1.50
N GLU A 53 -16.76 0.63 -2.37
CA GLU A 53 -18.10 1.14 -2.62
C GLU A 53 -18.41 1.06 -4.11
N ILE A 54 -19.61 0.63 -4.45
CA ILE A 54 -20.12 0.62 -5.83
C ILE A 54 -20.98 1.85 -6.01
N GLY A 55 -20.69 2.63 -7.05
CA GLY A 55 -21.43 3.84 -7.34
C GLY A 55 -21.46 4.15 -8.83
N GLU A 56 -21.99 5.32 -9.16
CA GLU A 56 -22.01 5.83 -10.52
C GLU A 56 -20.95 6.91 -10.67
N PHE A 57 -20.28 6.92 -11.83
CA PHE A 57 -19.35 7.98 -12.16
C PHE A 57 -20.13 9.19 -12.67
N ALA A 58 -20.01 10.35 -12.01
CA ALA A 58 -20.86 11.52 -12.21
C ALA A 58 -20.91 12.04 -13.65
N GLU A 59 -19.86 11.85 -14.43
CA GLU A 59 -19.75 12.34 -15.81
C GLU A 59 -20.02 11.28 -16.87
N ARG A 60 -20.37 10.06 -16.47
CA ARG A 60 -20.52 8.92 -17.40
C ARG A 60 -21.65 8.02 -16.95
N GLU A 61 -22.45 7.54 -17.89
CA GLU A 61 -23.50 6.55 -17.67
C GLU A 61 -22.91 5.14 -17.39
N ARG A 62 -21.87 5.04 -16.57
CA ARG A 62 -21.18 3.79 -16.24
C ARG A 62 -21.01 3.66 -14.75
N GLY A 63 -21.16 2.44 -14.25
CA GLY A 63 -20.86 2.13 -12.88
C GLY A 63 -19.37 2.32 -12.56
N ALA A 64 -19.08 2.71 -11.34
CA ALA A 64 -17.72 2.81 -10.84
C ALA A 64 -17.61 2.08 -9.49
N VAL A 65 -16.42 1.54 -9.23
CA VAL A 65 -16.08 0.99 -7.93
C VAL A 65 -15.05 1.92 -7.30
N TYR A 66 -15.40 2.46 -6.14
CA TYR A 66 -14.51 3.33 -5.37
C TYR A 66 -13.81 2.52 -4.31
N CYS A 67 -12.49 2.64 -4.24
CA CYS A 67 -11.67 1.90 -3.28
C CYS A 67 -10.77 2.86 -2.51
N ILE A 68 -10.72 2.67 -1.20
CA ILE A 68 -9.76 3.33 -0.34
C ILE A 68 -9.00 2.24 0.42
N THR A 69 -7.67 2.29 0.37
CA THR A 69 -6.81 1.32 1.04
C THR A 69 -5.95 2.01 2.09
N SER A 70 -5.63 1.29 3.15
CA SER A 70 -4.79 1.79 4.23
C SER A 70 -4.05 0.65 4.92
N ALA A 71 -2.85 0.94 5.37
CA ALA A 71 -2.08 0.06 6.24
C ALA A 71 -2.27 0.38 7.73
N GLY A 72 -3.14 1.34 8.05
CA GLY A 72 -3.38 1.83 9.41
C GLY A 72 -2.46 2.97 9.80
N SER A 73 -2.71 3.56 10.96
CA SER A 73 -1.96 4.72 11.45
C SER A 73 -0.71 4.37 12.25
N LYS A 74 -0.63 3.18 12.82
CA LYS A 74 0.44 2.80 13.75
C LYS A 74 1.82 2.78 13.10
N ILE A 75 1.89 2.31 11.84
CA ILE A 75 3.16 2.29 11.11
C ILE A 75 3.65 3.70 10.82
N SER A 76 2.76 4.62 10.49
CA SER A 76 3.10 6.03 10.25
C SER A 76 3.55 6.73 11.53
N GLU A 77 2.88 6.46 12.65
CA GLU A 77 3.27 6.97 13.96
C GLU A 77 4.68 6.49 14.35
N TRP A 78 4.97 5.23 14.09
CA TRP A 78 6.30 4.68 14.33
C TRP A 78 7.37 5.36 13.48
N SER A 79 7.10 5.57 12.19
CA SER A 79 8.01 6.28 11.29
C SER A 79 8.33 7.69 11.81
N LEU A 80 7.29 8.44 12.19
CA LEU A 80 7.46 9.79 12.75
C LEU A 80 8.29 9.77 14.04
N GLN A 81 8.05 8.82 14.91
CA GLN A 81 8.81 8.68 16.15
C GLN A 81 10.29 8.38 15.88
N LEU A 82 10.57 7.53 14.90
CA LEU A 82 11.94 7.23 14.50
C LEU A 82 12.67 8.48 13.98
N PHE A 83 12.00 9.31 13.17
CA PHE A 83 12.55 10.58 12.71
C PHE A 83 12.80 11.54 13.87
N ASP A 84 11.86 11.65 14.82
CA ASP A 84 12.00 12.48 16.00
C ASP A 84 13.18 12.05 16.89
N ASP A 85 13.45 10.74 16.94
CA ASP A 85 14.55 10.17 17.71
C ASP A 85 15.92 10.29 16.97
N GLY A 86 15.93 10.86 15.78
CA GLY A 86 17.14 10.98 14.96
C GLY A 86 17.52 9.72 14.20
N GLU A 87 16.66 8.70 14.20
CA GLU A 87 16.83 7.43 13.50
C GLU A 87 16.31 7.53 12.06
N TYR A 88 16.97 8.36 11.23
CA TYR A 88 16.48 8.72 9.90
C TYR A 88 16.38 7.52 8.96
N LEU A 89 17.38 6.64 8.92
CA LEU A 89 17.34 5.45 8.08
C LEU A 89 16.15 4.56 8.45
N LYS A 90 15.96 4.32 9.74
CA LYS A 90 14.83 3.50 10.22
C LYS A 90 13.49 4.15 9.91
N GLY A 91 13.39 5.47 10.05
CA GLY A 91 12.19 6.21 9.68
C GLY A 91 11.86 6.08 8.20
N MET A 92 12.85 6.20 7.34
CA MET A 92 12.69 6.00 5.90
C MET A 92 12.31 4.56 5.55
N LEU A 93 12.91 3.58 6.23
CA LEU A 93 12.55 2.17 6.04
C LEU A 93 11.11 1.88 6.48
N ALA A 94 10.67 2.44 7.60
CA ALA A 94 9.29 2.27 8.06
C ALA A 94 8.29 2.85 7.06
N ASP A 95 8.56 4.01 6.50
CA ASP A 95 7.74 4.62 5.44
C ASP A 95 7.71 3.74 4.18
N ALA A 96 8.86 3.25 3.74
CA ALA A 96 8.95 2.40 2.56
C ALA A 96 8.24 1.06 2.75
N ILE A 97 8.29 0.50 3.96
CA ILE A 97 7.53 -0.71 4.32
C ILE A 97 6.02 -0.44 4.20
N ALA A 98 5.54 0.69 4.72
CA ALA A 98 4.13 1.05 4.61
C ALA A 98 3.69 1.23 3.16
N ASP A 99 4.51 1.88 2.34
CA ASP A 99 4.23 2.10 0.92
C ASP A 99 4.14 0.77 0.15
N ASP A 100 5.09 -0.14 0.34
CA ASP A 100 5.04 -1.46 -0.28
C ASP A 100 3.81 -2.25 0.15
N TYR A 101 3.48 -2.15 1.44
CA TYR A 101 2.32 -2.86 1.99
C TYR A 101 1.01 -2.37 1.39
N VAL A 102 0.80 -1.06 1.30
CA VAL A 102 -0.39 -0.48 0.65
C VAL A 102 -0.44 -0.87 -0.83
N PHE A 103 0.68 -0.84 -1.52
CA PHE A 103 0.78 -1.27 -2.91
C PHE A 103 0.31 -2.73 -3.09
N GLN A 104 0.71 -3.61 -2.19
CA GLN A 104 0.30 -5.01 -2.22
C GLN A 104 -1.18 -5.21 -1.87
N ILE A 105 -1.72 -4.40 -0.94
CA ILE A 105 -3.17 -4.38 -0.66
C ILE A 105 -3.94 -4.06 -1.94
N GLU A 106 -3.53 -3.04 -2.65
CA GLU A 106 -4.16 -2.64 -3.92
C GLU A 106 -4.09 -3.74 -4.97
N HIS A 107 -2.95 -4.42 -5.07
CA HIS A 107 -2.76 -5.53 -5.99
C HIS A 107 -3.71 -6.71 -5.70
N ASN A 108 -3.82 -7.07 -4.43
CA ASN A 108 -4.76 -8.12 -3.99
C ASN A 108 -6.21 -7.70 -4.22
N LEU A 109 -6.52 -6.42 -4.00
CA LEU A 109 -7.86 -5.90 -4.19
C LEU A 109 -8.31 -5.96 -5.65
N VAL A 110 -7.40 -5.72 -6.60
CA VAL A 110 -7.69 -5.84 -8.04
C VAL A 110 -8.18 -7.25 -8.38
N ASP A 111 -7.56 -8.28 -7.83
CA ASP A 111 -7.98 -9.67 -8.05
C ASP A 111 -9.38 -9.93 -7.51
N VAL A 112 -9.68 -9.43 -6.31
CA VAL A 112 -11.03 -9.52 -5.71
C VAL A 112 -12.06 -8.82 -6.60
N LEU A 113 -11.74 -7.63 -7.10
CA LEU A 113 -12.63 -6.86 -7.96
C LEU A 113 -12.87 -7.55 -9.30
N LYS A 114 -11.85 -8.17 -9.88
CA LYS A 114 -11.98 -8.95 -11.12
C LYS A 114 -12.93 -10.13 -10.93
N ASP A 115 -12.80 -10.86 -9.82
CA ASP A 115 -13.68 -11.98 -9.51
C ASP A 115 -15.14 -11.50 -9.33
N MET A 116 -15.35 -10.38 -8.65
CA MET A 116 -16.67 -9.78 -8.52
C MET A 116 -17.26 -9.39 -9.89
N CYS A 117 -16.46 -8.82 -10.77
CA CYS A 117 -16.89 -8.47 -12.12
C CYS A 117 -17.27 -9.68 -12.94
N ILE A 118 -16.52 -10.78 -12.85
CA ILE A 118 -16.82 -12.04 -13.52
C ILE A 118 -18.17 -12.59 -13.05
N GLN A 119 -18.39 -12.61 -11.73
CA GLN A 119 -19.64 -13.09 -11.14
C GLN A 119 -20.86 -12.27 -11.57
N ASN A 120 -20.68 -10.98 -11.79
CA ASN A 120 -21.75 -10.06 -12.20
C ASN A 120 -21.81 -9.81 -13.72
N HIS A 121 -21.02 -10.53 -14.50
CA HIS A 121 -20.96 -10.41 -15.98
C HIS A 121 -20.62 -9.00 -16.48
N VAL A 122 -19.78 -8.28 -15.75
CA VAL A 122 -19.28 -6.96 -16.15
C VAL A 122 -17.77 -6.98 -16.30
N GLY A 123 -17.23 -6.06 -17.08
CA GLY A 123 -15.79 -5.91 -17.27
C GLY A 123 -15.25 -4.64 -16.64
N ILE A 124 -13.95 -4.64 -16.36
CA ILE A 124 -13.24 -3.44 -15.94
C ILE A 124 -12.66 -2.77 -17.18
N ILE A 125 -13.01 -1.49 -17.39
CA ILE A 125 -12.54 -0.72 -18.54
C ILE A 125 -11.20 -0.07 -18.24
N ARG A 126 -11.10 0.59 -17.07
CA ARG A 126 -9.85 1.24 -16.66
C ARG A 126 -9.84 1.55 -15.16
N ARG A 127 -8.64 1.78 -14.65
CA ARG A 127 -8.39 2.24 -13.30
C ARG A 127 -8.07 3.73 -13.31
N LEU A 128 -8.66 4.48 -12.36
CA LEU A 128 -8.37 5.89 -12.12
C LEU A 128 -7.85 6.07 -10.70
N GLU A 129 -6.89 6.94 -10.51
CA GLU A 129 -6.31 7.23 -9.20
C GLU A 129 -6.44 8.72 -8.85
N ALA A 130 -6.90 9.00 -7.64
CA ALA A 130 -6.90 10.35 -7.12
C ALA A 130 -5.49 10.71 -6.58
N PRO A 131 -5.03 11.96 -6.72
CA PRO A 131 -5.69 13.07 -7.42
C PRO A 131 -5.36 13.19 -8.91
N GLN A 132 -4.57 12.25 -9.47
CA GLN A 132 -4.04 12.37 -10.83
C GLN A 132 -5.13 12.30 -11.90
N ASP A 133 -6.04 11.35 -11.77
CA ASP A 133 -7.05 11.06 -12.79
C ASP A 133 -8.44 11.58 -12.44
N ILE A 134 -8.72 11.75 -11.16
CA ILE A 134 -10.03 12.22 -10.65
C ILE A 134 -9.83 13.18 -9.48
N ASP A 135 -10.85 14.04 -9.27
CA ASP A 135 -10.85 14.94 -8.13
C ASP A 135 -11.11 14.18 -6.83
N ILE A 136 -10.24 14.39 -5.84
CA ILE A 136 -10.33 13.72 -4.54
C ILE A 136 -11.56 14.13 -3.74
N THR A 137 -12.18 15.27 -4.09
CA THR A 137 -13.37 15.80 -3.41
C THR A 137 -14.69 15.23 -3.93
N MET A 138 -14.65 14.38 -4.90
CA MET A 138 -15.85 13.77 -5.49
C MET A 138 -16.68 12.94 -4.51
#